data_a359917146c13812520bc482a1dd3e29
#
_entry.id   a359917146c13812520bc482a1dd3e29
#
_cell.length_a   1.000
_cell.length_b   1.000
_cell.length_c   1.000
_cell.angle_alpha   90.00
_cell.angle_beta   90.00
_cell.angle_gamma   90.00
#
_symmetry.space_group_name_H-M   'P 1'
#
loop_
_entity.id
_entity.type
_entity.pdbx_description
1 polymer ?
#
loop_
_entity_poly.entity_id
_entity_poly.type
_entity_poly.pdbx_seq_one_letter_code
_entity_poly.pdbx_strand_id
1 'polypeptide(L)'
;TDTINEYLRYLERRGKSPATVTRSAASLKSFYGYMQASGVMKANPAKAVVTHRAERKYPEILTNKEVELFLEQPRCVDAKGYRDHAMLELLYATGIRVSELIGLNVTDVNLTAGFIRCSSRGKERIIPLYHGAVKALQDYIRDIRPRIIANETETALFVNMNGERMSRQGFWKIIKHYQETVSYTHLRA
;
A
#
# COMPACT_ATOMS: atom_id res chain seq x y z
N THR A 1 -6.49 -16.40 -31.35
CA THR A 1 -5.63 -17.07 -30.32
C THR A 1 -4.15 -16.88 -30.67
N ASP A 2 -3.75 -17.04 -31.93
CA ASP A 2 -2.34 -17.00 -32.33
C ASP A 2 -1.68 -15.63 -32.11
N THR A 3 -2.35 -14.56 -32.47
CA THR A 3 -1.89 -13.18 -32.22
C THR A 3 -1.67 -12.90 -30.74
N ILE A 4 -2.53 -13.47 -29.88
CA ILE A 4 -2.39 -13.29 -28.39
C ILE A 4 -1.15 -14.07 -27.91
N ASN A 5 -0.95 -15.28 -28.39
CA ASN A 5 0.23 -16.07 -28.05
C ASN A 5 1.52 -15.41 -28.57
N GLU A 6 1.48 -14.84 -29.77
CA GLU A 6 2.59 -14.04 -30.32
C GLU A 6 2.93 -12.82 -29.48
N TYR A 7 1.91 -12.08 -29.01
CA TYR A 7 2.11 -10.96 -28.11
C TYR A 7 2.74 -11.39 -26.77
N LEU A 8 2.29 -12.50 -26.19
CA LEU A 8 2.88 -13.00 -24.94
C LEU A 8 4.34 -13.42 -25.14
N ARG A 9 4.66 -14.12 -26.25
CA ARG A 9 6.05 -14.45 -26.61
C ARG A 9 6.89 -13.19 -26.86
N TYR A 10 6.30 -12.15 -27.44
CA TYR A 10 6.98 -10.86 -27.59
C TYR A 10 7.36 -10.27 -26.25
N LEU A 11 6.45 -10.29 -25.26
CA LEU A 11 6.76 -9.81 -23.91
C LEU A 11 7.91 -10.61 -23.26
N GLU A 12 7.92 -11.92 -23.42
CA GLU A 12 9.00 -12.79 -22.94
C GLU A 12 10.34 -12.44 -23.60
N ARG A 13 10.37 -12.31 -24.91
CA ARG A 13 11.56 -11.88 -25.67
C ARG A 13 12.06 -10.50 -25.27
N ARG A 14 11.17 -9.62 -24.81
CA ARG A 14 11.51 -8.29 -24.26
C ARG A 14 11.99 -8.35 -22.80
N GLY A 15 12.22 -9.53 -22.24
CA GLY A 15 12.70 -9.71 -20.86
C GLY A 15 11.69 -9.35 -19.79
N LYS A 16 10.38 -9.32 -20.10
CA LYS A 16 9.36 -9.10 -19.07
C LYS A 16 9.27 -10.30 -18.14
N SER A 17 9.07 -10.03 -16.85
CA SER A 17 8.97 -11.10 -15.84
C SER A 17 7.78 -12.04 -16.13
N PRO A 18 7.85 -13.34 -15.73
CA PRO A 18 6.74 -14.28 -15.87
C PRO A 18 5.43 -13.77 -15.24
N ALA A 19 5.55 -13.04 -14.11
CA ALA A 19 4.40 -12.41 -13.46
C ALA A 19 3.74 -11.32 -14.35
N THR A 20 4.53 -10.55 -15.09
CA THR A 20 4.04 -9.55 -16.05
C THR A 20 3.32 -10.21 -17.21
N VAL A 21 3.88 -11.28 -17.77
CA VAL A 21 3.28 -12.04 -18.88
C VAL A 21 1.95 -12.65 -18.42
N THR A 22 1.93 -13.30 -17.26
CA THR A 22 0.70 -13.89 -16.68
C THR A 22 -0.39 -12.83 -16.43
N ARG A 23 -0.01 -11.65 -15.93
CA ARG A 23 -0.94 -10.53 -15.71
C ARG A 23 -1.50 -10.01 -17.04
N SER A 24 -0.68 -9.87 -18.07
CA SER A 24 -1.11 -9.46 -19.42
C SER A 24 -2.11 -10.46 -20.00
N ALA A 25 -1.84 -11.75 -19.89
CA ALA A 25 -2.77 -12.80 -20.33
C ALA A 25 -4.11 -12.75 -19.55
N ALA A 26 -4.07 -12.53 -18.23
CA ALA A 26 -5.27 -12.39 -17.42
C ALA A 26 -6.10 -11.16 -17.82
N SER A 27 -5.44 -10.03 -18.11
CA SER A 27 -6.11 -8.82 -18.60
C SER A 27 -6.80 -9.05 -19.94
N LEU A 28 -6.13 -9.72 -20.89
CA LEU A 28 -6.71 -10.08 -22.18
C LEU A 28 -7.90 -11.04 -22.02
N LYS A 29 -7.79 -12.05 -21.16
CA LYS A 29 -8.90 -12.97 -20.86
C LYS A 29 -10.11 -12.22 -20.30
N SER A 30 -9.90 -11.30 -19.38
CA SER A 30 -10.96 -10.48 -18.78
C SER A 30 -11.60 -9.56 -19.81
N PHE A 31 -10.81 -8.86 -20.62
CA PHE A 31 -11.29 -7.99 -21.68
C PHE A 31 -12.16 -8.73 -22.70
N TYR A 32 -11.65 -9.83 -23.26
CA TYR A 32 -12.40 -10.62 -24.23
C TYR A 32 -13.59 -11.36 -23.61
N GLY A 33 -13.52 -11.69 -22.32
CA GLY A 33 -14.66 -12.21 -21.55
C GLY A 33 -15.77 -11.19 -21.45
N TYR A 34 -15.45 -9.93 -21.19
CA TYR A 34 -16.42 -8.83 -21.19
C TYR A 34 -17.04 -8.63 -22.57
N MET A 35 -16.22 -8.61 -23.66
CA MET A 35 -16.72 -8.47 -25.02
C MET A 35 -17.68 -9.60 -25.43
N GLN A 36 -17.40 -10.83 -24.98
CA GLN A 36 -18.29 -11.98 -25.18
C GLN A 36 -19.60 -11.82 -24.39
N ALA A 37 -19.53 -11.44 -23.13
CA ALA A 37 -20.69 -11.25 -22.27
C ALA A 37 -21.61 -10.09 -22.78
N SER A 38 -21.01 -9.06 -23.37
CA SER A 38 -21.71 -7.92 -23.97
C SER A 38 -22.27 -8.22 -25.38
N GLY A 39 -22.13 -9.45 -25.90
CA GLY A 39 -22.64 -9.85 -27.21
C GLY A 39 -21.85 -9.31 -28.42
N VAL A 40 -20.76 -8.57 -28.18
CA VAL A 40 -19.91 -8.00 -29.24
C VAL A 40 -19.10 -9.10 -29.96
N MET A 41 -18.76 -10.16 -29.24
CA MET A 41 -18.05 -11.31 -29.79
C MET A 41 -18.74 -12.63 -29.44
N LYS A 42 -18.73 -13.58 -30.38
CA LYS A 42 -19.33 -14.91 -30.15
C LYS A 42 -18.50 -15.79 -29.22
N ALA A 43 -17.17 -15.61 -29.18
CA ALA A 43 -16.26 -16.42 -28.38
C ALA A 43 -15.10 -15.58 -27.85
N ASN A 44 -14.53 -16.00 -26.71
CA ASN A 44 -13.35 -15.38 -26.13
C ASN A 44 -12.07 -16.04 -26.72
N PRO A 45 -11.30 -15.35 -27.59
CA PRO A 45 -10.09 -15.91 -28.24
C PRO A 45 -8.95 -16.12 -27.20
N ALA A 46 -9.00 -15.50 -26.05
CA ALA A 46 -7.99 -15.65 -25.00
C ALA A 46 -8.31 -16.80 -24.04
N LYS A 47 -9.49 -17.45 -24.12
CA LYS A 47 -9.91 -18.48 -23.17
C LYS A 47 -8.91 -19.66 -23.09
N ALA A 48 -8.41 -20.11 -24.23
CA ALA A 48 -7.50 -21.24 -24.34
C ALA A 48 -6.02 -20.88 -24.08
N VAL A 49 -5.69 -19.61 -23.88
CA VAL A 49 -4.30 -19.19 -23.64
C VAL A 49 -3.82 -19.73 -22.29
N VAL A 50 -2.75 -20.51 -22.32
CA VAL A 50 -2.09 -21.06 -21.12
C VAL A 50 -0.84 -20.23 -20.86
N THR A 51 -0.67 -19.77 -19.61
CA THR A 51 0.56 -19.12 -19.15
C THR A 51 1.20 -19.99 -18.07
N HIS A 52 2.52 -20.06 -18.09
CA HIS A 52 3.25 -20.69 -17.00
C HIS A 52 2.98 -19.92 -15.71
N ARG A 53 2.52 -20.62 -14.68
CA ARG A 53 2.29 -20.02 -13.37
C ARG A 53 3.65 -19.65 -12.79
N ALA A 54 3.88 -18.36 -12.58
CA ALA A 54 5.06 -17.92 -11.86
C ALA A 54 5.10 -18.60 -10.49
N GLU A 55 6.24 -19.17 -10.13
CA GLU A 55 6.44 -19.70 -8.79
C GLU A 55 6.16 -18.60 -7.77
N ARG A 56 5.30 -18.89 -6.80
CA ARG A 56 5.04 -17.97 -5.69
C ARG A 56 6.24 -18.03 -4.75
N LYS A 57 7.10 -17.04 -4.82
CA LYS A 57 8.07 -16.81 -3.75
C LYS A 57 7.31 -16.32 -2.53
N TYR A 58 7.49 -16.97 -1.39
CA TYR A 58 7.00 -16.45 -0.12
C TYR A 58 7.72 -15.15 0.18
N PRO A 59 7.02 -14.13 0.71
CA PRO A 59 7.69 -12.92 1.18
C PRO A 59 8.68 -13.27 2.30
N GLU A 60 9.83 -12.62 2.28
CA GLU A 60 10.76 -12.69 3.39
C GLU A 60 10.12 -12.03 4.62
N ILE A 61 10.20 -12.69 5.75
CA ILE A 61 9.61 -12.23 7.01
C ILE A 61 10.70 -11.53 7.81
N LEU A 62 10.43 -10.30 8.22
CA LEU A 62 11.31 -9.55 9.10
C LEU A 62 11.31 -10.18 10.51
N THR A 63 12.47 -10.26 11.12
CA THR A 63 12.60 -10.61 12.53
C THR A 63 12.12 -9.47 13.43
N ASN A 64 11.78 -9.76 14.69
CA ASN A 64 11.36 -8.72 15.63
C ASN A 64 12.39 -7.59 15.75
N LYS A 65 13.70 -7.92 15.79
CA LYS A 65 14.77 -6.92 15.84
C LYS A 65 14.81 -6.01 14.60
N GLU A 66 14.57 -6.57 13.42
CA GLU A 66 14.52 -5.79 12.18
C GLU A 66 13.32 -4.87 12.15
N VAL A 67 12.17 -5.33 12.66
CA VAL A 67 10.97 -4.49 12.78
C VAL A 67 11.21 -3.34 13.76
N GLU A 68 11.75 -3.61 14.95
CA GLU A 68 12.09 -2.59 15.95
C GLU A 68 13.03 -1.54 15.37
N LEU A 69 14.14 -1.97 14.76
CA LEU A 69 15.08 -1.07 14.10
C LEU A 69 14.44 -0.24 12.99
N PHE A 70 13.49 -0.81 12.25
CA PHE A 70 12.80 -0.08 11.19
C PHE A 70 11.83 0.97 11.76
N LEU A 71 11.11 0.66 12.83
CA LEU A 71 10.20 1.58 13.50
C LEU A 71 10.93 2.75 14.19
N GLU A 72 12.18 2.54 14.62
CA GLU A 72 13.03 3.56 15.24
C GLU A 72 13.68 4.53 14.24
N GLN A 73 13.64 4.22 12.92
CA GLN A 73 14.30 5.08 11.92
C GLN A 73 13.73 6.50 11.83
N PRO A 74 12.39 6.73 11.86
CA PRO A 74 11.85 8.07 11.83
C PRO A 74 12.19 8.83 13.12
N ARG A 75 13.17 9.72 13.05
CA ARG A 75 13.52 10.58 14.20
C ARG A 75 12.46 11.66 14.38
N CYS A 76 11.87 11.75 15.57
CA CYS A 76 10.88 12.74 15.95
C CYS A 76 11.54 14.12 16.26
N VAL A 77 12.30 14.66 15.31
CA VAL A 77 12.97 15.97 15.42
C VAL A 77 12.34 17.04 14.54
N ASP A 78 11.59 16.63 13.52
CA ASP A 78 10.88 17.51 12.59
C ASP A 78 9.48 16.95 12.27
N ALA A 79 8.69 17.75 11.58
CA ALA A 79 7.30 17.40 11.22
C ALA A 79 7.21 16.11 10.38
N LYS A 80 8.21 15.88 9.50
CA LYS A 80 8.28 14.68 8.67
C LYS A 80 8.53 13.44 9.53
N GLY A 81 9.49 13.50 10.45
CA GLY A 81 9.82 12.39 11.34
C GLY A 81 8.66 11.97 12.23
N TYR A 82 7.96 12.91 12.87
CA TYR A 82 6.76 12.62 13.67
C TYR A 82 5.65 11.98 12.85
N ARG A 83 5.37 12.51 11.65
CA ARG A 83 4.37 11.93 10.74
C ARG A 83 4.74 10.51 10.35
N ASP A 84 5.97 10.31 9.89
CA ASP A 84 6.44 9.03 9.39
C ASP A 84 6.45 7.98 10.52
N HIS A 85 6.87 8.36 11.72
CA HIS A 85 6.81 7.51 12.91
C HIS A 85 5.37 7.09 13.22
N ALA A 86 4.43 8.04 13.28
CA ALA A 86 3.02 7.73 13.52
C ALA A 86 2.42 6.82 12.44
N MET A 87 2.81 6.99 11.18
CA MET A 87 2.38 6.11 10.07
C MET A 87 2.88 4.68 10.24
N LEU A 88 4.17 4.51 10.56
CA LEU A 88 4.78 3.19 10.73
C LEU A 88 4.23 2.47 11.97
N GLU A 89 4.11 3.17 13.09
CA GLU A 89 3.52 2.66 14.32
C GLU A 89 2.07 2.18 14.10
N LEU A 90 1.25 2.99 13.41
CA LEU A 90 -0.11 2.61 13.11
C LEU A 90 -0.18 1.39 12.17
N LEU A 91 0.67 1.35 11.15
CA LEU A 91 0.72 0.23 10.22
C LEU A 91 1.12 -1.07 10.94
N TYR A 92 2.13 -1.01 11.79
CA TYR A 92 2.58 -2.14 12.60
C TYR A 92 1.50 -2.61 13.59
N ALA A 93 0.87 -1.68 14.29
CA ALA A 93 -0.19 -1.98 15.26
C ALA A 93 -1.40 -2.70 14.65
N THR A 94 -1.72 -2.40 13.39
CA THR A 94 -3.01 -2.76 12.80
C THR A 94 -2.94 -3.71 11.63
N GLY A 95 -1.81 -3.78 10.94
CA GLY A 95 -1.65 -4.55 9.71
C GLY A 95 -2.62 -4.13 8.59
N ILE A 96 -3.14 -2.90 8.60
CA ILE A 96 -4.04 -2.40 7.56
C ILE A 96 -3.30 -2.23 6.24
N ARG A 97 -4.04 -2.28 5.14
CA ARG A 97 -3.45 -2.06 3.81
C ARG A 97 -3.02 -0.59 3.66
N VAL A 98 -1.96 -0.35 2.89
CA VAL A 98 -1.50 1.02 2.58
C VAL A 98 -2.62 1.91 2.05
N SER A 99 -3.52 1.37 1.21
CA SER A 99 -4.68 2.12 0.70
C SER A 99 -5.68 2.51 1.81
N GLU A 100 -5.82 1.68 2.84
CA GLU A 100 -6.65 1.98 4.00
C GLU A 100 -5.96 3.03 4.88
N LEU A 101 -4.65 2.87 5.14
CA LEU A 101 -3.85 3.82 5.91
C LEU A 101 -3.95 5.25 5.36
N ILE A 102 -3.69 5.43 4.05
CA ILE A 102 -3.75 6.76 3.41
C ILE A 102 -5.19 7.27 3.25
N GLY A 103 -6.17 6.38 3.29
CA GLY A 103 -7.60 6.70 3.24
C GLY A 103 -8.17 7.20 4.56
N LEU A 104 -7.49 6.97 5.70
CA LEU A 104 -7.97 7.39 7.01
C LEU A 104 -8.13 8.90 7.12
N ASN A 105 -9.16 9.31 7.84
CA ASN A 105 -9.39 10.68 8.28
C ASN A 105 -9.08 10.81 9.77
N VAL A 106 -8.92 12.03 10.26
CA VAL A 106 -8.72 12.29 11.71
C VAL A 106 -9.92 11.77 12.52
N THR A 107 -11.12 11.87 11.99
CA THR A 107 -12.36 11.37 12.62
C THR A 107 -12.43 9.85 12.74
N ASP A 108 -11.59 9.11 12.02
CA ASP A 108 -11.53 7.65 12.12
C ASP A 108 -10.67 7.16 13.29
N VAL A 109 -9.98 8.08 14.00
CA VAL A 109 -9.12 7.78 15.13
C VAL A 109 -9.79 8.20 16.43
N ASN A 110 -9.92 7.28 17.37
CA ASN A 110 -10.32 7.58 18.73
C ASN A 110 -9.13 7.36 19.68
N LEU A 111 -8.42 8.45 19.99
CA LEU A 111 -7.23 8.40 20.86
C LEU A 111 -7.59 8.08 22.30
N THR A 112 -8.78 8.48 22.77
CA THR A 112 -9.21 8.25 24.16
C THR A 112 -9.55 6.80 24.40
N ALA A 113 -10.27 6.18 23.46
CA ALA A 113 -10.63 4.76 23.54
C ALA A 113 -9.58 3.84 22.91
N GLY A 114 -8.53 4.38 22.28
CA GLY A 114 -7.41 3.64 21.73
C GLY A 114 -7.79 2.72 20.56
N PHE A 115 -8.52 3.22 19.58
CA PHE A 115 -8.86 2.45 18.38
C PHE A 115 -8.92 3.31 17.11
N ILE A 116 -8.85 2.65 15.95
CA ILE A 116 -9.22 3.23 14.66
C ILE A 116 -10.43 2.52 14.07
N ARG A 117 -11.20 3.27 13.27
CA ARG A 117 -12.26 2.76 12.41
C ARG A 117 -11.73 2.66 10.99
N CYS A 118 -11.72 1.46 10.43
CA CYS A 118 -11.22 1.21 9.10
C CYS A 118 -12.34 0.69 8.21
N SER A 119 -12.60 1.38 7.08
CA SER A 119 -13.61 0.96 6.11
C SER A 119 -12.96 0.40 4.86
N SER A 120 -13.42 -0.76 4.40
CA SER A 120 -12.97 -1.38 3.15
C SER A 120 -14.11 -2.12 2.48
N ARG A 121 -14.36 -1.81 1.22
CA ARG A 121 -15.43 -2.44 0.40
C ARG A 121 -16.79 -2.45 1.07
N GLY A 122 -17.16 -1.33 1.71
CA GLY A 122 -18.45 -1.18 2.40
C GLY A 122 -18.57 -1.92 3.74
N LYS A 123 -17.49 -2.50 4.24
CA LYS A 123 -17.41 -3.12 5.56
C LYS A 123 -16.52 -2.28 6.47
N GLU A 124 -17.05 -1.93 7.63
CA GLU A 124 -16.30 -1.25 8.68
C GLU A 124 -15.77 -2.26 9.70
N ARG A 125 -14.59 -1.97 10.24
CA ARG A 125 -14.01 -2.70 11.35
C ARG A 125 -13.31 -1.74 12.30
N ILE A 126 -13.41 -2.03 13.59
CA ILE A 126 -12.71 -1.33 14.66
C ILE A 126 -11.46 -2.14 14.99
N ILE A 127 -10.31 -1.46 15.02
CA ILE A 127 -9.02 -2.09 15.30
C ILE A 127 -8.43 -1.39 16.53
N PRO A 128 -8.19 -2.12 17.63
CA PRO A 128 -7.57 -1.56 18.82
C PRO A 128 -6.11 -1.21 18.56
N LEU A 129 -5.62 -0.19 19.27
CA LEU A 129 -4.25 0.28 19.22
C LEU A 129 -3.56 0.04 20.56
N TYR A 130 -2.30 -0.37 20.50
CA TYR A 130 -1.48 -0.39 21.72
C TYR A 130 -0.98 1.03 22.08
N HIS A 131 -0.50 1.19 23.30
CA HIS A 131 -0.16 2.50 23.88
C HIS A 131 0.85 3.30 23.03
N GLY A 132 1.88 2.64 22.48
CA GLY A 132 2.90 3.30 21.64
C GLY A 132 2.30 3.94 20.38
N ALA A 133 1.41 3.20 19.67
CA ALA A 133 0.73 3.71 18.50
C ALA A 133 -0.23 4.88 18.85
N VAL A 134 -0.94 4.79 19.98
CA VAL A 134 -1.79 5.89 20.45
C VAL A 134 -0.97 7.14 20.73
N LYS A 135 0.18 6.99 21.41
CA LYS A 135 1.07 8.12 21.72
C LYS A 135 1.63 8.74 20.45
N ALA A 136 2.16 7.95 19.54
CA ALA A 136 2.70 8.45 18.27
C ALA A 136 1.65 9.22 17.44
N LEU A 137 0.41 8.69 17.37
CA LEU A 137 -0.71 9.37 16.73
C LEU A 137 -1.10 10.65 17.46
N GLN A 138 -1.10 10.64 18.78
CA GLN A 138 -1.43 11.82 19.60
C GLN A 138 -0.44 12.95 19.35
N ASP A 139 0.87 12.66 19.41
CA ASP A 139 1.93 13.65 19.18
C ASP A 139 1.82 14.22 17.75
N TYR A 140 1.57 13.35 16.76
CA TYR A 140 1.38 13.79 15.37
C TYR A 140 0.11 14.63 15.19
N ILE A 141 -1.05 14.16 15.62
CA ILE A 141 -2.36 14.81 15.38
C ILE A 141 -2.46 16.16 16.11
N ARG A 142 -1.97 16.25 17.36
CA ARG A 142 -2.11 17.45 18.17
C ARG A 142 -1.07 18.51 17.86
N ASP A 143 0.20 18.12 17.71
CA ASP A 143 1.31 19.06 17.70
C ASP A 143 1.89 19.32 16.33
N ILE A 144 1.79 18.36 15.42
CA ILE A 144 2.49 18.42 14.13
C ILE A 144 1.52 18.66 12.98
N ARG A 145 0.47 17.83 12.86
CA ARG A 145 -0.47 17.93 11.75
C ARG A 145 -1.05 19.32 11.53
N PRO A 146 -1.48 20.08 12.57
CA PRO A 146 -2.02 21.43 12.39
C PRO A 146 -1.05 22.42 11.75
N ARG A 147 0.26 22.17 11.86
CA ARG A 147 1.32 23.02 11.32
C ARG A 147 1.66 22.73 9.86
N ILE A 148 1.22 21.58 9.33
CA ILE A 148 1.60 21.13 7.99
C ILE A 148 0.43 20.96 7.04
N ILE A 149 -0.82 21.01 7.50
CA ILE A 149 -2.00 20.98 6.62
C ILE A 149 -2.07 22.24 5.78
N ALA A 150 -2.39 22.09 4.48
CA ALA A 150 -2.53 23.21 3.57
C ALA A 150 -3.80 24.05 3.84
N ASN A 151 -4.84 23.38 4.37
CA ASN A 151 -6.15 23.95 4.61
C ASN A 151 -6.76 23.34 5.86
N GLU A 152 -7.42 24.14 6.69
CA GLU A 152 -8.12 23.67 7.90
C GLU A 152 -9.24 22.67 7.61
N THR A 153 -9.77 22.66 6.39
CA THR A 153 -10.78 21.69 5.95
C THR A 153 -10.21 20.33 5.55
N GLU A 154 -8.86 20.16 5.54
CA GLU A 154 -8.25 18.87 5.20
C GLU A 154 -8.58 17.83 6.27
N THR A 155 -9.28 16.79 5.87
CA THR A 155 -9.73 15.71 6.77
C THR A 155 -8.75 14.55 6.86
N ALA A 156 -7.82 14.40 5.91
CA ALA A 156 -6.88 13.29 5.90
C ALA A 156 -6.09 13.17 7.20
N LEU A 157 -5.99 11.97 7.73
CA LEU A 157 -5.15 11.72 8.90
C LEU A 157 -3.69 12.02 8.56
N PHE A 158 -3.17 11.44 7.51
CA PHE A 158 -1.79 11.64 7.08
C PHE A 158 -1.70 12.51 5.83
N VAL A 159 -0.91 13.56 5.91
CA VAL A 159 -0.69 14.51 4.83
C VAL A 159 0.76 14.49 4.35
N ASN A 160 0.97 14.87 3.09
CA ASN A 160 2.31 15.10 2.53
C ASN A 160 2.88 16.43 3.05
N MET A 161 4.08 16.82 2.63
CA MET A 161 4.70 18.07 3.07
C MET A 161 4.09 19.32 2.40
N ASN A 162 3.18 19.13 1.44
CA ASN A 162 2.35 20.20 0.87
C ASN A 162 1.03 20.37 1.63
N GLY A 163 0.81 19.58 2.69
CA GLY A 163 -0.40 19.64 3.51
C GLY A 163 -1.63 18.93 2.93
N GLU A 164 -1.46 18.15 1.87
CA GLU A 164 -2.53 17.39 1.20
C GLU A 164 -2.47 15.91 1.59
N ARG A 165 -3.56 15.18 1.39
CA ARG A 165 -3.63 13.72 1.65
C ARG A 165 -2.43 12.98 1.08
N MET A 166 -1.83 12.11 1.87
CA MET A 166 -0.71 11.25 1.46
C MET A 166 -1.12 10.32 0.31
N SER A 167 -0.29 10.26 -0.73
CA SER A 167 -0.47 9.31 -1.83
C SER A 167 0.23 7.97 -1.55
N ARG A 168 -0.20 6.90 -2.25
CA ARG A 168 0.49 5.59 -2.19
C ARG A 168 1.95 5.69 -2.62
N GLN A 169 2.25 6.49 -3.64
CA GLN A 169 3.61 6.73 -4.09
C GLN A 169 4.44 7.49 -3.05
N GLY A 170 3.82 8.48 -2.39
CA GLY A 170 4.46 9.22 -1.29
C GLY A 170 4.82 8.29 -0.12
N PHE A 171 3.89 7.45 0.31
CA PHE A 171 4.15 6.45 1.34
C PHE A 171 5.24 5.45 0.92
N TRP A 172 5.21 4.96 -0.33
CA TRP A 172 6.25 4.07 -0.84
C TRP A 172 7.64 4.70 -0.80
N LYS A 173 7.77 5.99 -1.14
CA LYS A 173 9.04 6.72 -1.04
C LYS A 173 9.55 6.80 0.41
N ILE A 174 8.63 6.96 1.38
CA ILE A 174 8.96 6.95 2.82
C ILE A 174 9.56 5.61 3.22
N ILE A 175 8.89 4.50 2.87
CA ILE A 175 9.37 3.15 3.18
C ILE A 175 10.75 2.91 2.54
N LYS A 176 10.93 3.27 1.28
CA LYS A 176 12.21 3.14 0.58
C LYS A 176 13.34 3.93 1.25
N HIS A 177 13.06 5.16 1.63
CA HIS A 177 14.04 5.99 2.34
C HIS A 177 14.53 5.33 3.63
N TYR A 178 13.62 4.84 4.48
CA TYR A 178 14.00 4.17 5.73
C TYR A 178 14.62 2.80 5.50
N GLN A 179 14.22 2.08 4.45
CA GLN A 179 14.87 0.84 4.04
C GLN A 179 16.37 1.05 3.71
N GLU A 180 16.69 2.09 2.96
CA GLU A 180 18.05 2.44 2.58
C GLU A 180 18.89 2.85 3.80
N THR A 181 18.26 3.53 4.77
CA THR A 181 18.91 3.97 6.01
C THR A 181 19.28 2.79 6.90
N VAL A 182 18.45 1.77 6.98
CA VAL A 182 18.69 0.55 7.80
C VAL A 182 19.74 -0.37 7.17
N SER A 183 20.07 -0.20 5.90
CA SER A 183 21.01 -1.06 5.15
C SER A 183 20.59 -2.55 5.09
N TYR A 184 19.30 -2.84 5.22
CA TYR A 184 18.79 -4.21 5.08
C TYR A 184 18.52 -4.54 3.61
N THR A 185 19.26 -5.52 3.09
CA THR A 185 19.14 -5.97 1.70
C THR A 185 17.85 -6.73 1.40
N HIS A 186 17.13 -7.19 2.43
CA HIS A 186 15.93 -8.02 2.27
C HIS A 186 14.60 -7.29 2.51
N LEU A 187 14.58 -6.01 2.87
CA LEU A 187 13.37 -5.19 2.83
C LEU A 187 12.95 -4.92 1.37
N ARG A 188 12.83 -5.98 0.57
CA ARG A 188 12.28 -5.89 -0.78
C ARG A 188 10.77 -6.06 -0.70
N ALA A 189 10.08 -4.99 -0.93
CA ALA A 189 8.62 -5.03 -1.12
C ALA A 189 8.26 -5.60 -2.49
#